data_851bcf4533042dc3f44c57303c3636c7
#
_entry.id   851bcf4533042dc3f44c57303c3636c7
#
_cell.length_a   1.000
_cell.length_b   1.000
_cell.length_c   1.000
_cell.angle_alpha   90.00
_cell.angle_beta   90.00
_cell.angle_gamma   90.00
#
_symmetry.space_group_name_H-M   'P 1'
#
loop_
_entity.id
_entity.type
_entity.pdbx_description
1 polymer ?
#
loop_
_entity_poly.entity_id
_entity_poly.type
_entity_poly.pdbx_seq_one_letter_code
_entity_poly.pdbx_strand_id
1 'polypeptide(L)'
;MFPSVPTPTAPVATYRAMLLAALAVAALLLLAANDANARSRHTVEHNGDGSTTARTGVVRAAPGGGGVLRGRSVSTDGQGHGSVRSGAAVVGPNGAMAVRQGQSARNADGSASHSSAMAAQGDRGTLQSTGAATRSADGS
;
A
#
# COMPACT_ATOMS: atom_id res chain seq x y z
N MET A 1 -14.69 9.74 -38.32
CA MET A 1 -15.62 9.61 -37.20
C MET A 1 -14.91 8.71 -36.18
N PHE A 2 -14.25 9.32 -35.17
CA PHE A 2 -13.47 8.58 -34.17
C PHE A 2 -14.36 8.31 -32.96
N PRO A 3 -14.42 7.08 -32.43
CA PRO A 3 -15.18 6.80 -31.22
C PRO A 3 -14.47 7.45 -30.00
N SER A 4 -15.23 8.25 -29.25
CA SER A 4 -14.77 8.82 -27.98
C SER A 4 -14.62 7.71 -26.94
N VAL A 5 -13.39 7.53 -26.44
CA VAL A 5 -13.09 6.64 -25.32
C VAL A 5 -13.64 7.28 -24.02
N PRO A 6 -14.50 6.58 -23.27
CA PRO A 6 -14.97 7.10 -21.99
C PRO A 6 -13.81 7.10 -20.99
N THR A 7 -13.46 8.26 -20.48
CA THR A 7 -12.55 8.43 -19.35
C THR A 7 -13.21 7.87 -18.07
N PRO A 8 -12.60 6.91 -17.37
CA PRO A 8 -13.11 6.42 -16.10
C PRO A 8 -12.91 7.50 -15.02
N THR A 9 -13.93 8.29 -14.76
CA THR A 9 -14.00 9.16 -13.58
C THR A 9 -14.36 8.32 -12.37
N ALA A 10 -13.35 7.76 -11.70
CA ALA A 10 -13.54 7.18 -10.39
C ALA A 10 -13.89 8.30 -9.39
N PRO A 11 -14.95 8.15 -8.58
CA PRO A 11 -15.42 9.20 -7.69
C PRO A 11 -14.37 9.49 -6.61
N VAL A 12 -13.91 10.73 -6.55
CA VAL A 12 -12.93 11.25 -5.58
C VAL A 12 -13.34 11.00 -4.12
N ALA A 13 -14.64 10.84 -3.87
CA ALA A 13 -15.19 10.53 -2.55
C ALA A 13 -14.78 9.17 -2.00
N THR A 14 -14.65 8.14 -2.85
CA THR A 14 -14.24 6.78 -2.43
C THR A 14 -12.78 6.73 -2.01
N TYR A 15 -11.91 7.51 -2.64
CA TYR A 15 -10.48 7.59 -2.27
C TYR A 15 -10.26 8.29 -0.94
N ARG A 16 -11.06 9.33 -0.62
CA ARG A 16 -11.00 10.01 0.67
C ARG A 16 -11.39 9.09 1.83
N ALA A 17 -12.43 8.30 1.66
CA ALA A 17 -12.86 7.34 2.68
C ALA A 17 -11.83 6.22 2.91
N MET A 18 -11.21 5.71 1.85
CA MET A 18 -10.14 4.70 1.97
C MET A 18 -8.87 5.26 2.63
N LEU A 19 -8.49 6.49 2.33
CA LEU A 19 -7.34 7.15 2.94
C LEU A 19 -7.56 7.43 4.42
N LEU A 20 -8.75 7.88 4.80
CA LEU A 20 -9.11 8.11 6.21
C LEU A 20 -9.16 6.80 7.00
N ALA A 21 -9.65 5.71 6.42
CA ALA A 21 -9.64 4.39 7.03
C ALA A 21 -8.21 3.85 7.21
N ALA A 22 -7.34 4.02 6.21
CA ALA A 22 -5.93 3.61 6.30
C ALA A 22 -5.16 4.44 7.35
N LEU A 23 -5.47 5.72 7.47
CA LEU A 23 -4.92 6.62 8.49
C LEU A 23 -5.37 6.22 9.90
N ALA A 24 -6.64 5.87 10.09
CA ALA A 24 -7.18 5.44 11.37
C ALA A 24 -6.54 4.11 11.84
N VAL A 25 -6.37 3.15 10.94
CA VAL A 25 -5.72 1.86 11.24
C VAL A 25 -4.23 2.06 11.56
N ALA A 26 -3.53 2.91 10.84
CA ALA A 26 -2.13 3.23 11.12
C ALA A 26 -1.96 3.92 12.47
N ALA A 27 -2.84 4.85 12.83
CA ALA A 27 -2.84 5.52 14.11
C ALA A 27 -3.13 4.56 15.28
N LEU A 28 -4.09 3.64 15.11
CA LEU A 28 -4.41 2.62 16.12
C LEU A 28 -3.25 1.66 16.38
N LEU A 29 -2.55 1.25 15.31
CA LEU A 29 -1.38 0.36 15.41
C LEU A 29 -0.18 1.05 16.05
N LEU A 30 -0.03 2.36 15.87
CA LEU A 30 1.05 3.13 16.48
C LEU A 30 0.76 3.42 17.99
N LEU A 31 -0.50 3.57 18.37
CA LEU A 31 -0.90 3.71 19.77
C LEU A 31 -0.69 2.41 20.58
N ALA A 32 -0.79 1.25 19.92
CA ALA A 32 -0.50 -0.04 20.54
C ALA A 32 1.00 -0.34 20.67
N ALA A 33 1.88 0.47 20.07
CA ALA A 33 3.33 0.31 20.08
C ALA A 33 4.02 1.17 21.15
N ASN A 34 3.46 1.25 22.37
CA ASN A 34 4.02 2.03 23.47
C ASN A 34 5.39 1.52 24.00
N ASP A 35 5.87 0.38 23.51
CA ASP A 35 7.22 -0.09 23.79
C ASP A 35 8.16 0.32 22.66
N ALA A 36 9.22 1.05 23.00
CA ALA A 36 10.26 1.62 22.11
C ALA A 36 11.06 0.57 21.30
N ASN A 37 10.52 -0.62 21.11
CA ASN A 37 11.17 -1.72 20.40
C ASN A 37 10.66 -1.87 18.96
N ALA A 38 11.60 -1.92 18.02
CA ALA A 38 11.28 -2.29 16.66
C ALA A 38 10.79 -3.75 16.63
N ARG A 39 9.58 -3.96 16.10
CA ARG A 39 9.04 -5.30 15.88
C ARG A 39 8.97 -5.58 14.38
N SER A 40 9.54 -6.69 13.97
CA SER A 40 9.36 -7.22 12.61
C SER A 40 8.63 -8.55 12.68
N ARG A 41 7.73 -8.77 11.74
CA ARG A 41 7.04 -10.04 11.56
C ARG A 41 7.14 -10.48 10.10
N HIS A 42 7.48 -11.75 9.92
CA HIS A 42 7.50 -12.39 8.62
C HIS A 42 6.68 -13.68 8.70
N THR A 43 5.77 -13.87 7.75
CA THR A 43 4.98 -15.10 7.62
C THR A 43 4.97 -15.54 6.18
N VAL A 44 5.06 -16.85 5.96
CA VAL A 44 4.88 -17.48 4.65
C VAL A 44 3.85 -18.57 4.82
N GLU A 45 2.81 -18.54 4.00
CA GLU A 45 1.73 -19.51 3.96
C GLU A 45 1.77 -20.20 2.59
N HIS A 46 1.84 -21.52 2.60
CA HIS A 46 1.72 -22.34 1.41
C HIS A 46 0.38 -23.06 1.50
N ASN A 47 -0.45 -22.91 0.49
CA ASN A 47 -1.75 -23.56 0.42
C ASN A 47 -1.66 -24.83 -0.45
N GLY A 48 -2.56 -25.79 -0.20
CA GLY A 48 -2.60 -27.06 -0.94
C GLY A 48 -2.95 -26.93 -2.42
N ASP A 49 -3.43 -25.78 -2.86
CA ASP A 49 -3.72 -25.42 -4.25
C ASP A 49 -2.50 -24.89 -5.03
N GLY A 50 -1.32 -24.91 -4.41
CA GLY A 50 -0.07 -24.37 -4.99
C GLY A 50 0.10 -22.86 -4.82
N SER A 51 -0.87 -22.17 -4.24
CA SER A 51 -0.72 -20.74 -3.95
C SER A 51 0.20 -20.50 -2.76
N THR A 52 0.91 -19.39 -2.80
CA THR A 52 1.81 -18.98 -1.72
C THR A 52 1.58 -17.51 -1.39
N THR A 53 1.53 -17.20 -0.11
CA THR A 53 1.45 -15.82 0.37
C THR A 53 2.55 -15.56 1.38
N ALA A 54 3.38 -14.56 1.12
CA ALA A 54 4.39 -14.06 2.05
C ALA A 54 4.02 -12.66 2.54
N ARG A 55 4.08 -12.43 3.84
CA ARG A 55 3.80 -11.14 4.47
C ARG A 55 4.96 -10.71 5.35
N THR A 56 5.32 -9.46 5.26
CA THR A 56 6.35 -8.84 6.11
C THR A 56 5.81 -7.54 6.67
N GLY A 57 5.97 -7.33 7.95
CA GLY A 57 5.60 -6.10 8.64
C GLY A 57 6.72 -5.62 9.54
N VAL A 58 6.92 -4.32 9.63
CA VAL A 58 7.87 -3.66 10.53
C VAL A 58 7.18 -2.49 11.19
N VAL A 59 7.26 -2.43 12.50
CA VAL A 59 6.81 -1.29 13.31
C VAL A 59 8.00 -0.78 14.10
N ARG A 60 8.21 0.52 14.09
CA ARG A 60 9.22 1.20 14.90
C ARG A 60 8.61 2.44 15.51
N ALA A 61 8.67 2.53 16.82
CA ALA A 61 8.40 3.78 17.53
C ALA A 61 9.68 4.64 17.59
N ALA A 62 9.52 5.95 17.52
CA ALA A 62 10.64 6.90 17.64
C ALA A 62 10.65 7.50 19.05
N PRO A 63 11.84 7.67 19.66
CA PRO A 63 11.97 8.45 20.89
C PRO A 63 11.44 9.88 20.66
N GLY A 64 10.64 10.39 21.60
CA GLY A 64 10.03 11.72 21.45
C GLY A 64 8.68 11.74 20.73
N GLY A 65 8.11 10.57 20.45
CA GLY A 65 6.80 10.43 19.78
C GLY A 65 6.91 10.21 18.29
N GLY A 66 5.88 9.60 17.74
CA GLY A 66 5.85 9.22 16.34
C GLY A 66 6.36 7.80 16.07
N GLY A 67 6.47 7.43 14.82
CA GLY A 67 6.91 6.10 14.44
C GLY A 67 6.76 5.79 12.95
N VAL A 68 7.18 4.60 12.58
CA VAL A 68 7.12 4.09 11.21
C VAL A 68 6.47 2.71 11.22
N LEU A 69 5.49 2.54 10.35
CA LEU A 69 4.89 1.25 10.01
C LEU A 69 5.18 0.95 8.55
N ARG A 70 5.64 -0.25 8.24
CA ARG A 70 5.80 -0.73 6.87
C ARG A 70 5.26 -2.14 6.76
N GLY A 71 4.60 -2.44 5.66
CA GLY A 71 4.11 -3.77 5.36
C GLY A 71 4.23 -4.11 3.89
N ARG A 72 4.45 -5.39 3.60
CA ARG A 72 4.44 -5.93 2.24
C ARG A 72 3.78 -7.31 2.27
N SER A 73 2.94 -7.56 1.29
CA SER A 73 2.39 -8.89 1.01
C SER A 73 2.69 -9.24 -0.45
N VAL A 74 3.15 -10.44 -0.66
CA VAL A 74 3.36 -11.03 -1.98
C VAL A 74 2.52 -12.29 -2.05
N SER A 75 1.72 -12.44 -3.09
CA SER A 75 0.90 -13.62 -3.31
C SER A 75 1.06 -14.13 -4.73
N THR A 76 1.09 -15.44 -4.90
CA THR A 76 1.10 -16.12 -6.21
C THR A 76 0.11 -17.27 -6.14
N ASP A 77 -0.56 -17.56 -7.26
CA ASP A 77 -1.53 -18.67 -7.39
C ASP A 77 -0.90 -19.96 -7.89
N GLY A 78 0.41 -19.99 -8.14
CA GLY A 78 1.09 -21.13 -8.76
C GLY A 78 0.83 -21.30 -10.26
N GLN A 79 -0.05 -20.49 -10.87
CA GLN A 79 -0.44 -20.56 -12.27
C GLN A 79 0.13 -19.41 -13.13
N GLY A 80 1.06 -18.64 -12.55
CA GLY A 80 1.71 -17.52 -13.23
C GLY A 80 1.12 -16.15 -12.88
N HIS A 81 0.03 -16.09 -12.11
CA HIS A 81 -0.45 -14.82 -11.56
C HIS A 81 0.27 -14.50 -10.26
N GLY A 82 0.56 -13.24 -10.07
CA GLY A 82 1.19 -12.76 -8.86
C GLY A 82 0.69 -11.37 -8.49
N SER A 83 0.65 -11.09 -7.21
CA SER A 83 0.35 -9.76 -6.70
C SER A 83 1.30 -9.34 -5.60
N VAL A 84 1.60 -8.06 -5.56
CA VAL A 84 2.37 -7.43 -4.50
C VAL A 84 1.58 -6.24 -3.97
N ARG A 85 1.39 -6.19 -2.68
CA ARG A 85 0.85 -5.01 -1.99
C ARG A 85 1.88 -4.52 -1.00
N SER A 86 2.06 -3.22 -0.95
CA SER A 86 2.96 -2.58 0.01
C SER A 86 2.30 -1.35 0.61
N GLY A 87 2.63 -1.08 1.86
CA GLY A 87 2.17 0.10 2.56
C GLY A 87 3.24 0.61 3.51
N ALA A 88 3.26 1.90 3.72
CA ALA A 88 4.06 2.54 4.73
C ALA A 88 3.30 3.72 5.33
N ALA A 89 3.43 3.89 6.62
CA ALA A 89 2.94 5.06 7.33
C ALA A 89 4.05 5.61 8.23
N VAL A 90 4.15 6.91 8.31
CA VAL A 90 5.08 7.62 9.19
C VAL A 90 4.28 8.65 9.96
N VAL A 91 4.51 8.71 11.26
CA VAL A 91 3.99 9.76 12.12
C VAL A 91 5.19 10.47 12.75
N GLY A 92 5.23 11.77 12.60
CA GLY A 92 6.23 12.62 13.24
C GLY A 92 5.85 13.01 14.66
N PRO A 93 6.80 13.50 15.48
CA PRO A 93 6.55 13.92 16.86
C PRO A 93 5.53 15.06 16.96
N ASN A 94 5.42 15.88 15.93
CA ASN A 94 4.50 17.03 15.88
C ASN A 94 3.12 16.66 15.26
N GLY A 95 2.78 15.36 15.15
CA GLY A 95 1.53 14.90 14.56
C GLY A 95 1.50 14.95 13.02
N ALA A 96 2.58 15.36 12.37
CA ALA A 96 2.70 15.25 10.91
C ALA A 96 2.64 13.78 10.49
N MET A 97 1.90 13.47 9.42
CA MET A 97 1.66 12.10 8.99
C MET A 97 1.90 11.97 7.49
N ALA A 98 2.46 10.84 7.08
CA ALA A 98 2.52 10.46 5.68
C ALA A 98 2.18 8.99 5.52
N VAL A 99 1.37 8.68 4.51
CA VAL A 99 0.96 7.31 4.16
C VAL A 99 1.24 7.08 2.68
N ARG A 100 1.81 5.93 2.37
CA ARG A 100 1.99 5.46 1.01
C ARG A 100 1.49 4.04 0.89
N GLN A 101 0.80 3.73 -0.20
CA GLN A 101 0.42 2.39 -0.58
C GLN A 101 0.77 2.13 -2.05
N GLY A 102 1.03 0.88 -2.38
CA GLY A 102 1.30 0.44 -3.74
C GLY A 102 0.77 -0.97 -3.95
N GLN A 103 0.28 -1.22 -5.15
CA GLN A 103 -0.18 -2.53 -5.59
C GLN A 103 0.37 -2.79 -6.98
N SER A 104 0.89 -4.00 -7.19
CA SER A 104 1.28 -4.50 -8.50
C SER A 104 0.63 -5.86 -8.71
N ALA A 105 0.20 -6.12 -9.92
CA ALA A 105 -0.28 -7.43 -10.34
C ALA A 105 0.42 -7.85 -11.63
N ARG A 106 0.67 -9.13 -11.76
CA ARG A 106 1.16 -9.77 -12.97
C ARG A 106 0.22 -10.93 -13.32
N ASN A 107 -0.16 -11.02 -14.57
CA ASN A 107 -0.98 -12.09 -15.11
C ASN A 107 -0.10 -13.17 -15.77
N ALA A 108 -0.67 -14.36 -15.96
CA ALA A 108 0.03 -15.49 -16.58
C ALA A 108 0.45 -15.21 -18.03
N ASP A 109 -0.25 -14.34 -18.73
CA ASP A 109 0.08 -13.88 -20.10
C ASP A 109 1.27 -12.92 -20.16
N GLY A 110 1.83 -12.53 -19.00
CA GLY A 110 2.94 -11.59 -18.90
C GLY A 110 2.52 -10.13 -18.79
N SER A 111 1.22 -9.81 -18.94
CA SER A 111 0.73 -8.46 -18.67
C SER A 111 0.89 -8.09 -17.20
N ALA A 112 1.04 -6.81 -16.92
CA ALA A 112 1.25 -6.33 -15.56
C ALA A 112 0.58 -4.97 -15.34
N SER A 113 0.18 -4.72 -14.11
CA SER A 113 -0.33 -3.43 -13.67
C SER A 113 0.34 -2.99 -12.38
N HIS A 114 0.46 -1.68 -12.22
CA HIS A 114 0.92 -1.06 -10.99
C HIS A 114 0.05 0.14 -10.67
N SER A 115 -0.29 0.30 -9.40
CA SER A 115 -0.90 1.52 -8.90
C SER A 115 -0.27 1.92 -7.58
N SER A 116 -0.19 3.22 -7.34
CA SER A 116 0.32 3.75 -6.08
C SER A 116 -0.47 4.99 -5.66
N ALA A 117 -0.56 5.21 -4.35
CA ALA A 117 -1.12 6.41 -3.78
C ALA A 117 -0.28 6.84 -2.58
N MET A 118 -0.19 8.15 -2.38
CA MET A 118 0.48 8.76 -1.25
C MET A 118 -0.37 9.94 -0.75
N ALA A 119 -0.45 10.07 0.55
CA ALA A 119 -0.98 11.26 1.20
C ALA A 119 -0.06 11.66 2.35
N ALA A 120 0.08 12.97 2.55
CA ALA A 120 0.80 13.54 3.68
C ALA A 120 0.03 14.72 4.24
N GLN A 121 0.09 14.89 5.53
CA GLN A 121 -0.49 16.01 6.27
C GLN A 121 0.51 16.52 7.30
N GLY A 122 0.63 17.81 7.41
CA GLY A 122 1.48 18.48 8.40
C GLY A 122 1.08 19.94 8.54
N ASP A 123 1.86 20.71 9.30
CA ASP A 123 1.59 22.12 9.61
C ASP A 123 1.51 23.01 8.37
N ARG A 124 2.14 22.60 7.27
CA ARG A 124 2.16 23.36 6.00
C ARG A 124 1.03 22.97 5.05
N GLY A 125 0.16 22.05 5.45
CA GLY A 125 -0.97 21.61 4.64
C GLY A 125 -0.96 20.12 4.31
N THR A 126 -1.66 19.76 3.24
CA THR A 126 -1.83 18.39 2.79
C THR A 126 -1.30 18.19 1.38
N LEU A 127 -0.71 17.03 1.13
CA LEU A 127 -0.24 16.59 -0.18
C LEU A 127 -0.91 15.25 -0.51
N GLN A 128 -1.36 15.10 -1.76
CA GLN A 128 -1.86 13.83 -2.29
C GLN A 128 -1.23 13.57 -3.66
N SER A 129 -0.91 12.33 -3.94
CA SER A 129 -0.39 11.88 -5.23
C SER A 129 -0.86 10.47 -5.53
N THR A 130 -1.20 10.22 -6.79
CA THR A 130 -1.56 8.89 -7.30
C THR A 130 -0.79 8.62 -8.58
N GLY A 131 -0.50 7.38 -8.84
CA GLY A 131 0.15 6.92 -10.07
C GLY A 131 -0.37 5.55 -10.47
N ALA A 132 -0.46 5.32 -11.78
CA ALA A 132 -0.80 4.03 -12.34
C ALA A 132 0.05 3.77 -13.59
N ALA A 133 0.37 2.51 -13.82
CA ALA A 133 1.04 2.05 -15.02
C ALA A 133 0.52 0.66 -15.39
N THR A 134 0.42 0.39 -16.67
CA THR A 134 0.08 -0.92 -17.21
C THR A 134 1.09 -1.31 -18.28
N ARG A 135 1.31 -2.58 -18.43
CA ARG A 135 2.10 -3.18 -19.49
C ARG A 135 1.29 -4.32 -20.09
N SER A 136 1.14 -4.33 -21.39
CA SER A 136 0.50 -5.42 -22.13
C SER A 136 1.41 -6.65 -22.23
N ALA A 137 0.84 -7.80 -22.59
CA ALA A 137 1.59 -9.05 -22.75
C ALA A 137 2.68 -8.96 -23.83
N ASP A 138 2.46 -8.15 -24.88
CA ASP A 138 3.39 -7.85 -25.96
C ASP A 138 4.49 -6.84 -25.59
N GLY A 139 4.43 -6.27 -24.41
CA GLY A 139 5.43 -5.34 -23.88
C GLY A 139 5.19 -3.87 -24.23
N SER A 140 4.04 -3.54 -24.82
CA SER A 140 3.64 -2.15 -25.11
C SER A 140 2.99 -1.46 -23.91
#